data_35b3b4a8bb1b4be8061cbde6d3458144
#
_entry.id   35b3b4a8bb1b4be8061cbde6d3458144
#
_cell.length_a   1.000
_cell.length_b   1.000
_cell.length_c   1.000
_cell.angle_alpha   90.00
_cell.angle_beta   90.00
_cell.angle_gamma   90.00
#
_symmetry.space_group_name_H-M   'P 1'
#
loop_
_entity.id
_entity.type
_entity.pdbx_description
1 polymer ?
#
loop_
_entity_poly.entity_id
_entity_poly.type
_entity_poly.pdbx_seq_one_letter_code
_entity_poly.pdbx_strand_id
1 'polypeptide(L)'
;MSRSPWPPVPAARQEIDIDVDVLFGTLPSRQLDASLDAATGQHVKHRIRRGLVCSLRGALFDARAGNDELRKAGDRTRFVPVGAVDVRDALTAETEIPRLAASGVRLLRLFPPEQWVEPDSAGLAHIIDVAVAHGLVLLTSGDFSRFWRPFADRGARVCFLDVHAYRVADFVVLARREPGFVASTRLLCGPDSIERIAGEVGAHHLAYGSRAPLHDVLPSALRLRTAGLDDAAWRQVAGGTAAAWLAEGA
;
A
#
# COMPACT_ATOMS: atom_id res chain seq x y z
N MET A 1 13.66 27.49 25.88
CA MET A 1 13.18 26.27 25.16
C MET A 1 11.66 26.35 25.09
N SER A 2 11.13 26.67 23.91
CA SER A 2 9.68 26.72 23.69
C SER A 2 9.14 25.29 23.75
N ARG A 3 8.19 25.01 24.66
CA ARG A 3 7.47 23.73 24.69
C ARG A 3 6.63 23.63 23.42
N SER A 4 6.72 22.48 22.74
CA SER A 4 5.85 22.18 21.61
C SER A 4 4.39 22.41 22.03
N PRO A 5 3.56 23.12 21.24
CA PRO A 5 2.14 23.28 21.52
C PRO A 5 1.34 21.98 21.36
N TRP A 6 1.96 20.94 20.82
CA TRP A 6 1.33 19.65 20.60
C TRP A 6 1.64 18.68 21.75
N PRO A 7 0.67 17.85 22.14
CA PRO A 7 0.94 16.81 23.14
C PRO A 7 2.08 15.89 22.66
N PRO A 8 2.93 15.42 23.57
CA PRO A 8 4.01 14.51 23.21
C PRO A 8 3.42 13.21 22.64
N VAL A 9 3.98 12.72 21.53
CA VAL A 9 3.62 11.42 20.97
C VAL A 9 3.97 10.33 21.99
N PRO A 10 3.03 9.48 22.41
CA PRO A 10 3.31 8.40 23.34
C PRO A 10 4.46 7.51 22.87
N ALA A 11 5.31 7.04 23.79
CA ALA A 11 6.47 6.20 23.45
C ALA A 11 6.05 4.93 22.68
N ALA A 12 4.91 4.34 23.01
CA ALA A 12 4.34 3.19 22.32
C ALA A 12 3.95 3.45 20.86
N ARG A 13 3.80 4.73 20.46
CA ARG A 13 3.41 5.14 19.09
C ARG A 13 4.59 5.67 18.27
N GLN A 14 5.82 5.42 18.68
CA GLN A 14 6.99 5.94 17.98
C GLN A 14 7.44 5.03 16.82
N GLU A 15 7.19 3.72 16.92
CA GLU A 15 7.66 2.75 15.93
C GLU A 15 6.51 2.24 15.08
N ILE A 16 6.60 2.44 13.76
CA ILE A 16 5.68 1.89 12.76
C ILE A 16 6.27 0.58 12.27
N ASP A 17 5.49 -0.50 12.29
CA ASP A 17 6.00 -1.83 11.95
C ASP A 17 6.10 -2.05 10.44
N ILE A 18 5.03 -1.71 9.66
CA ILE A 18 5.02 -1.97 8.22
C ILE A 18 4.46 -0.78 7.45
N ASP A 19 5.24 -0.30 6.47
CA ASP A 19 4.83 0.65 5.43
C ASP A 19 4.38 -0.12 4.19
N VAL A 20 3.13 0.02 3.79
CA VAL A 20 2.56 -0.73 2.65
C VAL A 20 2.83 -0.08 1.29
N ASP A 21 3.41 1.12 1.24
CA ASP A 21 3.58 1.89 0.00
C ASP A 21 5.04 2.34 -0.17
N VAL A 22 5.93 1.39 -0.52
CA VAL A 22 7.34 1.66 -0.81
C VAL A 22 7.64 1.36 -2.27
N LEU A 23 8.41 2.22 -2.92
CA LEU A 23 8.81 2.07 -4.32
C LEU A 23 10.34 1.99 -4.44
N PHE A 24 10.80 1.23 -5.44
CA PHE A 24 12.21 1.02 -5.73
C PHE A 24 12.49 1.19 -7.21
N GLY A 25 13.59 1.85 -7.55
CA GLY A 25 14.08 1.99 -8.93
C GLY A 25 14.08 3.43 -9.42
N THR A 26 13.95 3.63 -10.72
CA THR A 26 14.00 4.93 -11.37
C THR A 26 12.61 5.38 -11.83
N LEU A 27 12.21 6.59 -11.46
CA LEU A 27 11.04 7.27 -12.00
C LEU A 27 11.50 8.27 -13.07
N PRO A 28 11.25 8.04 -14.37
CA PRO A 28 11.83 8.87 -15.44
C PRO A 28 11.43 10.35 -15.39
N SER A 29 10.22 10.62 -14.88
CA SER A 29 9.70 11.99 -14.76
C SER A 29 10.29 12.81 -13.60
N ARG A 30 11.11 12.19 -12.74
CA ARG A 30 11.71 12.84 -11.57
C ARG A 30 13.15 12.40 -11.40
N GLN A 31 14.04 13.35 -11.08
CA GLN A 31 15.42 13.06 -10.68
C GLN A 31 15.45 12.80 -9.16
N LEU A 32 14.87 11.68 -8.74
CA LEU A 32 14.85 11.27 -7.34
C LEU A 32 15.57 9.94 -7.18
N ASP A 33 16.36 9.83 -6.12
CA ASP A 33 16.92 8.57 -5.68
C ASP A 33 15.81 7.73 -5.05
N ALA A 34 15.35 6.74 -5.79
CA ALA A 34 14.40 5.73 -5.32
C ALA A 34 15.09 4.38 -5.05
N SER A 35 16.34 4.42 -4.62
CA SER A 35 17.07 3.24 -4.15
C SER A 35 16.49 2.69 -2.84
N LEU A 36 16.79 1.41 -2.54
CA LEU A 36 16.46 0.83 -1.24
C LEU A 36 17.23 1.51 -0.11
N ASP A 37 18.42 2.07 -0.38
CA ASP A 37 19.20 2.82 0.61
C ASP A 37 18.50 4.13 0.97
N ALA A 38 17.96 4.86 -0.02
CA ALA A 38 17.17 6.07 0.23
C ALA A 38 15.90 5.76 1.06
N ALA A 39 15.18 4.68 0.70
CA ALA A 39 14.04 4.21 1.47
C ALA A 39 14.44 3.80 2.91
N THR A 40 15.56 3.09 3.05
CA THR A 40 16.13 2.70 4.35
C THR A 40 16.46 3.92 5.19
N GLY A 41 17.11 4.93 4.62
CA GLY A 41 17.44 6.17 5.32
C GLY A 41 16.20 6.88 5.88
N GLN A 42 15.14 6.99 5.07
CA GLN A 42 13.87 7.55 5.53
C GLN A 42 13.20 6.70 6.61
N HIS A 43 13.15 5.37 6.43
CA HIS A 43 12.54 4.46 7.39
C HIS A 43 13.27 4.48 8.73
N VAL A 44 14.61 4.42 8.74
CA VAL A 44 15.41 4.49 9.98
C VAL A 44 15.18 5.81 10.70
N LYS A 45 15.27 6.94 9.96
CA LYS A 45 15.04 8.29 10.51
C LYS A 45 13.68 8.41 11.18
N HIS A 46 12.66 7.76 10.64
CA HIS A 46 11.28 7.83 11.10
C HIS A 46 10.80 6.58 11.82
N ARG A 47 11.73 5.68 12.28
CA ARG A 47 11.42 4.49 13.05
C ARG A 47 10.33 3.61 12.40
N ILE A 48 10.53 3.29 11.13
CA ILE A 48 9.72 2.33 10.39
C ILE A 48 10.56 1.08 10.20
N ARG A 49 10.04 -0.07 10.60
CA ARG A 49 10.81 -1.33 10.64
C ARG A 49 10.91 -1.97 9.26
N ARG A 50 9.79 -2.11 8.58
CA ARG A 50 9.69 -2.84 7.31
C ARG A 50 8.90 -2.07 6.27
N GLY A 51 9.10 -2.40 4.99
CA GLY A 51 8.32 -1.87 3.89
C GLY A 51 7.88 -2.98 2.92
N LEU A 52 6.66 -2.87 2.41
CA LEU A 52 6.20 -3.62 1.25
C LEU A 52 6.64 -2.86 0.01
N VAL A 53 7.61 -3.40 -0.74
CA VAL A 53 8.30 -2.66 -1.80
C VAL A 53 7.96 -3.20 -3.18
N CYS A 54 7.67 -2.30 -4.11
CA CYS A 54 7.37 -2.60 -5.50
C CYS A 54 8.37 -1.93 -6.44
N SER A 55 8.76 -2.63 -7.52
CA SER A 55 9.69 -2.11 -8.53
C SER A 55 9.01 -1.13 -9.48
N LEU A 56 9.58 0.08 -9.63
CA LEU A 56 9.19 1.04 -10.66
C LEU A 56 9.50 0.54 -12.07
N ARG A 57 10.58 -0.23 -12.25
CA ARG A 57 10.86 -0.91 -13.52
C ARG A 57 9.73 -1.87 -13.87
N GLY A 58 9.28 -2.65 -12.89
CA GLY A 58 8.16 -3.58 -13.07
C GLY A 58 6.85 -2.88 -13.37
N ALA A 59 6.63 -1.70 -12.77
CA ALA A 59 5.43 -0.91 -12.98
C ALA A 59 5.37 -0.19 -14.33
N LEU A 60 6.51 0.27 -14.86
CA LEU A 60 6.54 1.22 -15.98
C LEU A 60 7.10 0.66 -17.28
N PHE A 61 7.91 -0.42 -17.23
CA PHE A 61 8.67 -0.89 -18.39
C PHE A 61 8.56 -2.39 -18.64
N ASP A 62 8.95 -3.22 -17.66
CA ASP A 62 9.06 -4.68 -17.80
C ASP A 62 8.74 -5.32 -16.45
N ALA A 63 7.51 -5.81 -16.34
CA ALA A 63 7.00 -6.40 -15.10
C ALA A 63 7.88 -7.54 -14.60
N ARG A 64 8.24 -8.47 -15.49
CA ARG A 64 9.03 -9.64 -15.13
C ARG A 64 10.45 -9.29 -14.69
N ALA A 65 11.14 -8.45 -15.47
CA ALA A 65 12.48 -8.02 -15.13
C ALA A 65 12.51 -7.22 -13.82
N GLY A 66 11.54 -6.32 -13.59
CA GLY A 66 11.44 -5.56 -12.35
C GLY A 66 11.12 -6.43 -11.12
N ASN A 67 10.26 -7.43 -11.27
CA ASN A 67 9.97 -8.39 -10.21
C ASN A 67 11.21 -9.23 -9.86
N ASP A 68 11.96 -9.70 -10.87
CA ASP A 68 13.17 -10.51 -10.67
C ASP A 68 14.32 -9.69 -10.07
N GLU A 69 14.47 -8.42 -10.48
CA GLU A 69 15.44 -7.48 -9.93
C GLU A 69 15.17 -7.25 -8.44
N LEU A 70 13.94 -6.94 -8.09
CA LEU A 70 13.55 -6.67 -6.71
C LEU A 70 13.78 -7.90 -5.80
N ARG A 71 13.47 -9.08 -6.30
CA ARG A 71 13.72 -10.34 -5.56
C ARG A 71 15.20 -10.60 -5.25
N LYS A 72 16.11 -10.07 -6.07
CA LYS A 72 17.56 -10.18 -5.89
C LYS A 72 18.13 -9.05 -5.04
N ALA A 73 17.52 -7.85 -5.06
CA ALA A 73 18.11 -6.63 -4.56
C ALA A 73 17.96 -6.41 -3.05
N GLY A 74 17.19 -7.22 -2.31
CA GLY A 74 16.73 -6.76 -1.01
C GLY A 74 17.10 -7.60 0.21
N ASP A 75 17.38 -6.93 1.30
CA ASP A 75 17.23 -7.45 2.64
C ASP A 75 15.72 -7.73 2.89
N ARG A 76 15.34 -9.00 2.73
CA ARG A 76 13.94 -9.45 2.90
C ARG A 76 13.42 -9.28 4.33
N THR A 77 14.30 -9.06 5.29
CA THR A 77 13.89 -8.77 6.67
C THR A 77 13.33 -7.36 6.79
N ARG A 78 13.86 -6.42 6.00
CA ARG A 78 13.44 -5.03 5.96
C ARG A 78 12.43 -4.74 4.82
N PHE A 79 12.65 -5.31 3.64
CA PHE A 79 11.80 -5.05 2.47
C PHE A 79 11.20 -6.33 1.91
N VAL A 80 9.88 -6.45 2.04
CA VAL A 80 9.12 -7.56 1.50
C VAL A 80 8.72 -7.23 0.06
N PRO A 81 9.12 -8.06 -0.93
CA PRO A 81 8.77 -7.82 -2.32
C PRO A 81 7.27 -7.89 -2.59
N VAL A 82 6.75 -6.89 -3.30
CA VAL A 82 5.41 -6.84 -3.88
C VAL A 82 5.54 -6.99 -5.39
N GLY A 83 4.80 -7.91 -6.00
CA GLY A 83 4.80 -8.10 -7.44
C GLY A 83 4.19 -6.92 -8.19
N ALA A 84 4.56 -6.75 -9.44
CA ALA A 84 3.92 -5.84 -10.39
C ALA A 84 3.56 -6.58 -11.67
N VAL A 85 2.51 -6.13 -12.35
CA VAL A 85 2.14 -6.56 -13.70
C VAL A 85 1.81 -5.35 -14.56
N ASP A 86 1.92 -5.52 -15.88
CA ASP A 86 1.44 -4.53 -16.82
C ASP A 86 -0.07 -4.72 -17.00
N VAL A 87 -0.88 -3.77 -16.49
CA VAL A 87 -2.35 -3.87 -16.57
C VAL A 87 -2.89 -3.60 -17.97
N ARG A 88 -2.02 -3.19 -18.93
CA ARG A 88 -2.35 -3.06 -20.35
C ARG A 88 -2.31 -4.39 -21.10
N ASP A 89 -1.54 -5.36 -20.56
CA ASP A 89 -1.35 -6.68 -21.14
C ASP A 89 -1.83 -7.78 -20.17
N ALA A 90 -3.14 -8.00 -20.21
CA ALA A 90 -3.80 -8.99 -19.37
C ALA A 90 -3.33 -10.42 -19.64
N LEU A 91 -2.94 -10.73 -20.88
CA LEU A 91 -2.49 -12.08 -21.26
C LEU A 91 -1.12 -12.40 -20.68
N THR A 92 -0.19 -11.45 -20.71
CA THR A 92 1.11 -11.60 -20.03
C THR A 92 0.93 -11.63 -18.52
N ALA A 93 0.05 -10.78 -17.96
CA ALA A 93 -0.24 -10.75 -16.52
C ALA A 93 -0.82 -12.09 -16.02
N GLU A 94 -1.68 -12.75 -16.80
CA GLU A 94 -2.26 -14.07 -16.50
C GLU A 94 -1.19 -15.15 -16.30
N THR A 95 -0.04 -15.04 -16.93
CA THR A 95 1.08 -15.98 -16.74
C THR A 95 2.04 -15.53 -15.63
N GLU A 96 2.23 -14.24 -15.44
CA GLU A 96 3.14 -13.70 -14.44
C GLU A 96 2.60 -13.81 -13.00
N ILE A 97 1.29 -13.65 -12.80
CA ILE A 97 0.65 -13.74 -11.47
C ILE A 97 0.87 -15.12 -10.83
N PRO A 98 0.57 -16.25 -11.50
CA PRO A 98 0.87 -17.58 -10.96
C PRO A 98 2.37 -17.78 -10.66
N ARG A 99 3.26 -17.26 -11.52
CA ARG A 99 4.70 -17.34 -11.30
C ARG A 99 5.11 -16.61 -10.01
N LEU A 100 4.57 -15.42 -9.77
CA LEU A 100 4.81 -14.66 -8.56
C LEU A 100 4.29 -15.39 -7.32
N ALA A 101 3.06 -15.86 -7.35
CA ALA A 101 2.45 -16.62 -6.26
C ALA A 101 3.25 -17.87 -5.92
N ALA A 102 3.67 -18.66 -6.93
CA ALA A 102 4.51 -19.84 -6.76
C ALA A 102 5.90 -19.52 -6.18
N SER A 103 6.41 -18.30 -6.40
CA SER A 103 7.68 -17.83 -5.81
C SER A 103 7.55 -17.29 -4.38
N GLY A 104 6.35 -17.37 -3.78
CA GLY A 104 6.09 -16.91 -2.42
C GLY A 104 5.73 -15.42 -2.31
N VAL A 105 5.49 -14.73 -3.43
CA VAL A 105 4.95 -13.36 -3.41
C VAL A 105 3.49 -13.41 -2.97
N ARG A 106 3.12 -12.59 -2.00
CA ARG A 106 1.77 -12.55 -1.41
C ARG A 106 0.95 -11.34 -1.82
N LEU A 107 1.60 -10.31 -2.33
CA LEU A 107 0.96 -9.06 -2.71
C LEU A 107 1.30 -8.69 -4.16
N LEU A 108 0.32 -8.11 -4.84
CA LEU A 108 0.45 -7.61 -6.20
C LEU A 108 0.04 -6.13 -6.23
N ARG A 109 0.87 -5.28 -6.78
CA ARG A 109 0.57 -3.86 -6.97
C ARG A 109 0.19 -3.57 -8.40
N LEU A 110 -0.94 -2.91 -8.57
CA LEU A 110 -1.48 -2.46 -9.84
C LEU A 110 -1.30 -0.94 -9.97
N PHE A 111 -0.98 -0.48 -11.19
CA PHE A 111 -0.70 0.92 -11.52
C PHE A 111 -1.61 1.43 -12.66
N PRO A 112 -2.95 1.32 -12.54
CA PRO A 112 -3.83 1.65 -13.66
C PRO A 112 -3.65 3.08 -14.19
N PRO A 113 -3.56 4.15 -13.34
CA PRO A 113 -3.38 5.49 -13.85
C PRO A 113 -2.04 5.71 -14.53
N GLU A 114 -0.96 5.15 -13.98
CA GLU A 114 0.39 5.27 -14.50
C GLU A 114 0.55 4.51 -15.84
N GLN A 115 -0.28 3.52 -16.06
CA GLN A 115 -0.33 2.69 -17.28
C GLN A 115 -1.50 3.09 -18.20
N TRP A 116 -2.20 4.18 -17.92
CA TRP A 116 -3.29 4.73 -18.74
C TRP A 116 -4.45 3.74 -18.96
N VAL A 117 -4.78 2.94 -17.94
CA VAL A 117 -5.88 1.98 -17.97
C VAL A 117 -7.07 2.51 -17.17
N GLU A 118 -8.24 2.50 -17.81
CA GLU A 118 -9.48 2.95 -17.20
C GLU A 118 -10.10 1.86 -16.31
N PRO A 119 -10.90 2.27 -15.28
CA PRO A 119 -11.48 1.33 -14.32
C PRO A 119 -12.42 0.28 -14.92
N ASP A 120 -13.03 0.56 -16.07
CA ASP A 120 -13.95 -0.33 -16.80
C ASP A 120 -13.24 -1.27 -17.79
N SER A 121 -11.91 -1.28 -17.80
CA SER A 121 -11.13 -2.17 -18.65
C SER A 121 -11.41 -3.64 -18.33
N ALA A 122 -11.81 -4.42 -19.32
CA ALA A 122 -11.98 -5.86 -19.20
C ALA A 122 -10.67 -6.58 -18.81
N GLY A 123 -9.53 -6.09 -19.32
CA GLY A 123 -8.21 -6.63 -18.96
C GLY A 123 -7.87 -6.40 -17.49
N LEU A 124 -8.18 -5.22 -16.94
CA LEU A 124 -7.99 -4.93 -15.52
C LEU A 124 -8.87 -5.84 -14.66
N ALA A 125 -10.14 -6.02 -15.01
CA ALA A 125 -11.05 -6.91 -14.31
C ALA A 125 -10.52 -8.35 -14.31
N HIS A 126 -10.07 -8.85 -15.45
CA HIS A 126 -9.48 -10.18 -15.59
C HIS A 126 -8.23 -10.36 -14.71
N ILE A 127 -7.29 -9.38 -14.70
CA ILE A 127 -6.10 -9.40 -13.85
C ILE A 127 -6.47 -9.50 -12.36
N ILE A 128 -7.50 -8.76 -11.94
CA ILE A 128 -8.00 -8.81 -10.56
C ILE A 128 -8.55 -10.21 -10.26
N ASP A 129 -9.37 -10.79 -11.13
CA ASP A 129 -9.94 -12.12 -10.94
C ASP A 129 -8.83 -13.19 -10.83
N VAL A 130 -7.80 -13.14 -11.69
CA VAL A 130 -6.64 -14.04 -11.60
C VAL A 130 -5.88 -13.86 -10.29
N ALA A 131 -5.65 -12.63 -9.85
CA ALA A 131 -4.95 -12.36 -8.59
C ALA A 131 -5.73 -12.86 -7.37
N VAL A 132 -7.07 -12.67 -7.36
CA VAL A 132 -7.96 -13.18 -6.32
C VAL A 132 -7.96 -14.72 -6.30
N ALA A 133 -8.02 -15.37 -7.46
CA ALA A 133 -7.96 -16.82 -7.56
C ALA A 133 -6.64 -17.42 -7.01
N HIS A 134 -5.54 -16.65 -7.07
CA HIS A 134 -4.25 -17.02 -6.48
C HIS A 134 -4.06 -16.54 -5.04
N GLY A 135 -5.11 -16.01 -4.40
CA GLY A 135 -5.07 -15.58 -3.00
C GLY A 135 -4.18 -14.36 -2.74
N LEU A 136 -3.84 -13.58 -3.75
CA LEU A 136 -3.00 -12.41 -3.58
C LEU A 136 -3.78 -11.23 -2.97
N VAL A 137 -3.11 -10.45 -2.13
CA VAL A 137 -3.60 -9.15 -1.69
C VAL A 137 -3.20 -8.10 -2.73
N LEU A 138 -4.14 -7.25 -3.11
CA LEU A 138 -3.92 -6.23 -4.12
C LEU A 138 -3.60 -4.88 -3.47
N LEU A 139 -2.63 -4.16 -4.03
CA LEU A 139 -2.40 -2.75 -3.76
C LEU A 139 -2.69 -1.99 -5.05
N THR A 140 -3.45 -0.89 -5.00
CA THR A 140 -3.77 -0.14 -6.22
C THR A 140 -3.58 1.35 -6.04
N SER A 141 -2.99 1.99 -7.06
CA SER A 141 -2.93 3.44 -7.20
C SER A 141 -4.21 3.96 -7.88
N GLY A 142 -4.43 5.26 -7.79
CA GLY A 142 -5.49 5.98 -8.47
C GLY A 142 -6.59 6.51 -7.57
N ASP A 143 -7.36 7.47 -8.09
CA ASP A 143 -8.48 8.06 -7.37
C ASP A 143 -9.48 6.98 -6.95
N PHE A 144 -9.63 6.80 -5.64
CA PHE A 144 -10.55 5.82 -5.06
C PHE A 144 -11.97 5.92 -5.65
N SER A 145 -12.47 7.13 -5.89
CA SER A 145 -13.82 7.33 -6.44
C SER A 145 -14.05 6.68 -7.81
N ARG A 146 -12.98 6.43 -8.56
CA ARG A 146 -13.01 5.80 -9.87
C ARG A 146 -12.63 4.31 -9.79
N PHE A 147 -11.57 3.98 -9.04
CA PHE A 147 -10.90 2.68 -9.09
C PHE A 147 -11.40 1.66 -8.05
N TRP A 148 -12.45 1.91 -7.27
CA TRP A 148 -13.02 0.90 -6.37
C TRP A 148 -13.85 -0.17 -7.10
N ARG A 149 -14.55 0.22 -8.20
CA ARG A 149 -15.53 -0.65 -8.90
C ARG A 149 -14.94 -1.98 -9.40
N PRO A 150 -13.77 -2.01 -10.05
CA PRO A 150 -13.21 -3.26 -10.55
C PRO A 150 -12.93 -4.30 -9.44
N PHE A 151 -12.86 -3.89 -8.18
CA PHE A 151 -12.56 -4.78 -7.05
C PHE A 151 -13.81 -5.23 -6.28
N ALA A 152 -14.92 -4.53 -6.44
CA ALA A 152 -16.16 -4.83 -5.73
C ALA A 152 -16.79 -6.16 -6.17
N ASP A 153 -17.51 -6.81 -5.24
CA ASP A 153 -18.25 -8.06 -5.48
C ASP A 153 -17.37 -9.24 -5.95
N ARG A 154 -16.03 -9.19 -5.71
CA ARG A 154 -15.08 -10.23 -6.09
C ARG A 154 -14.41 -10.92 -4.91
N GLY A 155 -14.76 -10.55 -3.69
CA GLY A 155 -14.02 -11.01 -2.50
C GLY A 155 -12.55 -10.58 -2.49
N ALA A 156 -12.23 -9.51 -3.22
CA ALA A 156 -10.87 -9.01 -3.34
C ALA A 156 -10.40 -8.41 -2.01
N ARG A 157 -9.19 -8.77 -1.58
CA ARG A 157 -8.48 -8.07 -0.53
C ARG A 157 -7.63 -6.98 -1.19
N VAL A 158 -8.00 -5.71 -1.01
CA VAL A 158 -7.34 -4.62 -1.70
C VAL A 158 -7.06 -3.42 -0.79
N CYS A 159 -5.83 -2.92 -0.85
CA CYS A 159 -5.44 -1.66 -0.24
C CYS A 159 -5.41 -0.55 -1.31
N PHE A 160 -6.31 0.41 -1.17
CA PHE A 160 -6.34 1.61 -2.00
C PHE A 160 -5.32 2.62 -1.46
N LEU A 161 -4.28 2.86 -2.24
CA LEU A 161 -3.14 3.70 -1.82
C LEU A 161 -3.45 5.20 -1.90
N ASP A 162 -4.51 5.59 -2.62
CA ASP A 162 -4.86 6.98 -2.92
C ASP A 162 -6.28 7.35 -2.46
N VAL A 163 -6.66 6.91 -1.25
CA VAL A 163 -7.90 7.39 -0.60
C VAL A 163 -7.66 8.76 0.00
N HIS A 164 -8.23 9.80 -0.61
CA HIS A 164 -8.14 11.16 -0.10
C HIS A 164 -9.08 11.42 1.08
N ALA A 165 -8.70 12.33 1.96
CA ALA A 165 -9.49 12.72 3.14
C ALA A 165 -10.94 13.11 2.82
N TYR A 166 -11.19 13.74 1.68
CA TYR A 166 -12.53 14.11 1.22
C TYR A 166 -13.36 12.93 0.67
N ARG A 167 -12.79 11.72 0.59
CA ARG A 167 -13.45 10.46 0.18
C ARG A 167 -13.71 9.49 1.33
N VAL A 168 -13.49 9.92 2.58
CA VAL A 168 -13.67 9.06 3.77
C VAL A 168 -15.10 8.52 3.85
N ALA A 169 -16.11 9.31 3.57
CA ALA A 169 -17.50 8.86 3.62
C ALA A 169 -17.80 7.78 2.57
N ASP A 170 -17.33 7.97 1.34
CA ASP A 170 -17.46 6.97 0.25
C ASP A 170 -16.75 5.67 0.62
N PHE A 171 -15.53 5.77 1.17
CA PHE A 171 -14.76 4.62 1.61
C PHE A 171 -15.48 3.84 2.70
N VAL A 172 -15.99 4.51 3.75
CA VAL A 172 -16.72 3.87 4.85
C VAL A 172 -17.96 3.13 4.36
N VAL A 173 -18.73 3.73 3.45
CA VAL A 173 -19.93 3.08 2.87
C VAL A 173 -19.55 1.80 2.12
N LEU A 174 -18.45 1.82 1.37
CA LEU A 174 -17.99 0.65 0.62
C LEU A 174 -17.35 -0.39 1.53
N ALA A 175 -16.52 -0.02 2.48
CA ALA A 175 -15.87 -0.94 3.42
C ALA A 175 -16.88 -1.73 4.28
N ARG A 176 -18.07 -1.19 4.56
CA ARG A 176 -19.15 -1.93 5.21
C ARG A 176 -19.70 -3.09 4.39
N ARG A 177 -19.53 -3.08 3.06
CA ARG A 177 -20.00 -4.13 2.13
C ARG A 177 -18.86 -5.03 1.68
N GLU A 178 -17.65 -4.47 1.65
CA GLU A 178 -16.44 -5.09 1.14
C GLU A 178 -15.42 -5.24 2.27
N PRO A 179 -15.46 -6.33 3.05
CA PRO A 179 -14.58 -6.50 4.22
C PRO A 179 -13.09 -6.56 3.85
N GLY A 180 -12.77 -6.84 2.58
CA GLY A 180 -11.41 -6.86 2.07
C GLY A 180 -10.86 -5.48 1.66
N PHE A 181 -11.66 -4.40 1.74
CA PHE A 181 -11.21 -3.06 1.36
C PHE A 181 -10.45 -2.37 2.49
N VAL A 182 -9.26 -1.90 2.19
CA VAL A 182 -8.37 -1.18 3.12
C VAL A 182 -7.93 0.14 2.49
N ALA A 183 -7.83 1.20 3.29
CA ALA A 183 -7.29 2.49 2.88
C ALA A 183 -5.86 2.68 3.42
N SER A 184 -4.94 3.11 2.57
CA SER A 184 -3.64 3.62 3.01
C SER A 184 -3.80 4.98 3.70
N THR A 185 -3.05 5.19 4.79
CA THR A 185 -3.13 6.46 5.56
C THR A 185 -2.51 7.65 4.87
N ARG A 186 -1.75 7.47 3.79
CA ARG A 186 -0.93 8.51 3.16
C ARG A 186 -1.68 9.80 2.83
N LEU A 187 -2.86 9.71 2.23
CA LEU A 187 -3.68 10.86 1.82
C LEU A 187 -4.83 11.18 2.77
N LEU A 188 -4.92 10.50 3.91
CA LEU A 188 -5.89 10.79 4.96
C LEU A 188 -5.43 11.95 5.84
N CYS A 189 -5.09 13.08 5.21
CA CYS A 189 -4.52 14.26 5.85
C CYS A 189 -5.56 15.21 6.47
N GLY A 190 -6.85 14.93 6.27
CA GLY A 190 -7.94 15.71 6.89
C GLY A 190 -8.04 15.48 8.40
N PRO A 191 -8.64 16.43 9.13
CA PRO A 191 -8.99 16.20 10.53
C PRO A 191 -9.83 14.93 10.66
N ASP A 192 -9.53 14.12 11.67
CA ASP A 192 -10.31 12.93 12.05
C ASP A 192 -10.50 11.86 10.95
N SER A 193 -9.79 11.94 9.82
CA SER A 193 -9.98 11.01 8.70
C SER A 193 -9.64 9.57 9.07
N ILE A 194 -8.53 9.36 9.78
CA ILE A 194 -8.08 8.04 10.26
C ILE A 194 -9.02 7.57 11.36
N GLU A 195 -9.31 8.43 12.32
CA GLU A 195 -10.18 8.16 13.46
C GLU A 195 -11.59 7.79 13.02
N ARG A 196 -12.12 8.49 12.03
CA ARG A 196 -13.46 8.24 11.50
C ARG A 196 -13.54 6.86 10.82
N ILE A 197 -12.57 6.49 9.98
CA ILE A 197 -12.56 5.16 9.38
C ILE A 197 -12.44 4.09 10.47
N ALA A 198 -11.50 4.26 11.42
CA ALA A 198 -11.31 3.30 12.51
C ALA A 198 -12.56 3.12 13.38
N GLY A 199 -13.29 4.21 13.65
CA GLY A 199 -14.51 4.19 14.47
C GLY A 199 -15.73 3.61 13.74
N GLU A 200 -15.85 3.84 12.43
CA GLU A 200 -17.04 3.45 11.65
C GLU A 200 -16.98 2.00 11.11
N VAL A 201 -15.80 1.53 10.75
CA VAL A 201 -15.62 0.20 10.11
C VAL A 201 -14.50 -0.63 10.74
N GLY A 202 -13.71 -0.05 11.66
CA GLY A 202 -12.61 -0.72 12.34
C GLY A 202 -11.24 -0.40 11.79
N ALA A 203 -10.23 -0.45 12.66
CA ALA A 203 -8.85 -0.14 12.32
C ALA A 203 -8.21 -1.10 11.31
N HIS A 204 -8.77 -2.31 11.13
CA HIS A 204 -8.32 -3.28 10.13
C HIS A 204 -8.60 -2.85 8.69
N HIS A 205 -9.46 -1.86 8.47
CA HIS A 205 -9.67 -1.21 7.18
C HIS A 205 -8.65 -0.09 6.89
N LEU A 206 -7.60 0.03 7.71
CA LEU A 206 -6.51 0.99 7.55
C LEU A 206 -5.16 0.28 7.54
N ALA A 207 -4.21 0.78 6.73
CA ALA A 207 -2.82 0.38 6.74
C ALA A 207 -1.92 1.60 6.57
N TYR A 208 -0.80 1.66 7.29
CA TYR A 208 0.16 2.76 7.13
C TYR A 208 0.85 2.67 5.78
N GLY A 209 0.88 3.78 5.03
CA GLY A 209 1.61 3.92 3.77
C GLY A 209 2.23 5.30 3.62
N SER A 210 3.38 5.39 2.95
CA SER A 210 4.12 6.64 2.77
C SER A 210 4.41 7.02 1.31
N ARG A 211 4.55 6.04 0.42
CA ARG A 211 5.14 6.13 -0.92
C ARG A 211 6.62 6.51 -0.91
N ALA A 212 7.32 6.05 0.15
CA ALA A 212 8.77 6.20 0.23
C ALA A 212 9.48 5.54 -0.97
N PRO A 213 10.62 6.05 -1.41
CA PRO A 213 11.24 7.32 -1.04
C PRO A 213 10.77 8.50 -1.91
N LEU A 214 9.74 8.32 -2.77
CA LEU A 214 9.25 9.36 -3.68
C LEU A 214 8.61 10.55 -2.95
N HIS A 215 8.15 10.33 -1.72
CA HIS A 215 7.65 11.36 -0.80
C HIS A 215 8.38 11.27 0.52
N ASP A 216 8.48 12.40 1.22
CA ASP A 216 8.96 12.41 2.61
C ASP A 216 7.98 11.64 3.50
N VAL A 217 8.52 10.74 4.29
CA VAL A 217 7.77 9.88 5.20
C VAL A 217 7.21 10.65 6.39
N LEU A 218 7.84 11.78 6.77
CA LEU A 218 7.51 12.52 7.98
C LEU A 218 6.03 12.91 8.08
N PRO A 219 5.38 13.48 7.03
CA PRO A 219 3.98 13.90 7.12
C PRO A 219 3.02 12.74 7.45
N SER A 220 3.15 11.61 6.75
CA SER A 220 2.29 10.43 6.96
C SER A 220 2.55 9.79 8.32
N ALA A 221 3.81 9.71 8.75
CA ALA A 221 4.19 9.17 10.05
C ALA A 221 3.67 10.04 11.21
N LEU A 222 3.79 11.36 11.10
CA LEU A 222 3.24 12.29 12.10
C LEU A 222 1.72 12.18 12.18
N ARG A 223 1.04 12.16 11.02
CA ARG A 223 -0.42 12.06 11.00
C ARG A 223 -0.91 10.80 11.72
N LEU A 224 -0.28 9.64 11.49
CA LEU A 224 -0.65 8.43 12.22
C LEU A 224 -0.32 8.53 13.72
N ARG A 225 0.87 9.04 14.07
CA ARG A 225 1.30 9.13 15.48
C ARG A 225 0.45 10.06 16.31
N THR A 226 -0.13 11.09 15.70
CA THR A 226 -1.00 12.07 16.37
C THR A 226 -2.48 11.73 16.23
N ALA A 227 -2.83 10.63 15.55
CA ALA A 227 -4.21 10.18 15.44
C ALA A 227 -4.79 9.82 16.82
N GLY A 228 -6.05 10.19 17.04
CA GLY A 228 -6.80 9.92 18.27
C GLY A 228 -7.28 8.47 18.39
N LEU A 229 -6.42 7.50 18.03
CA LEU A 229 -6.70 6.07 18.13
C LEU A 229 -6.34 5.56 19.54
N ASP A 230 -7.00 4.51 20.01
CA ASP A 230 -6.47 3.73 21.12
C ASP A 230 -5.23 2.93 20.69
N ASP A 231 -4.55 2.29 21.65
CA ASP A 231 -3.29 1.58 21.40
C ASP A 231 -3.48 0.31 20.54
N ALA A 232 -4.64 -0.34 20.62
CA ALA A 232 -4.94 -1.52 19.81
C ALA A 232 -5.20 -1.13 18.35
N ALA A 233 -6.05 -0.13 18.13
CA ALA A 233 -6.32 0.42 16.79
C ALA A 233 -5.03 1.02 16.18
N TRP A 234 -4.21 1.70 16.97
CA TRP A 234 -2.96 2.25 16.48
C TRP A 234 -2.00 1.13 16.01
N ARG A 235 -1.80 0.07 16.80
CA ARG A 235 -0.97 -1.09 16.41
C ARG A 235 -1.51 -1.78 15.16
N GLN A 236 -2.84 -1.88 15.05
CA GLN A 236 -3.47 -2.47 13.86
C GLN A 236 -3.10 -1.68 12.60
N VAL A 237 -3.22 -0.34 12.62
CA VAL A 237 -2.90 0.52 11.48
C VAL A 237 -1.39 0.58 11.22
N ALA A 238 -0.56 0.63 12.27
CA ALA A 238 0.88 0.76 12.16
C ALA A 238 1.57 -0.48 11.57
N GLY A 239 0.88 -1.63 11.51
CA GLY A 239 1.45 -2.84 10.93
C GLY A 239 0.59 -4.09 11.02
N GLY A 240 -0.36 -4.16 11.95
CA GLY A 240 -1.18 -5.36 12.18
C GLY A 240 -1.95 -5.79 10.94
N THR A 241 -2.57 -4.85 10.23
CA THR A 241 -3.29 -5.12 8.97
C THR A 241 -2.37 -5.73 7.92
N ALA A 242 -1.20 -5.13 7.68
CA ALA A 242 -0.24 -5.64 6.72
C ALA A 242 0.42 -6.96 7.16
N ALA A 243 0.64 -7.15 8.46
CA ALA A 243 1.19 -8.39 9.02
C ALA A 243 0.22 -9.58 8.78
N ALA A 244 -1.08 -9.35 8.91
CA ALA A 244 -2.09 -10.36 8.59
C ALA A 244 -2.00 -10.84 7.13
N TRP A 245 -1.81 -9.93 6.17
CA TRP A 245 -1.63 -10.28 4.75
C TRP A 245 -0.39 -11.14 4.48
N LEU A 246 0.67 -10.96 5.28
CA LEU A 246 1.91 -11.72 5.14
C LEU A 246 1.83 -13.08 5.82
N ALA A 247 1.01 -13.25 6.86
CA ALA A 247 0.86 -14.48 7.62
C ALA A 247 -0.08 -15.50 6.93
N GLU A 248 -1.04 -15.02 6.14
CA GLU A 248 -1.99 -15.89 5.43
C GLU A 248 -1.27 -16.66 4.32
N GLY A 249 -1.08 -17.98 4.52
CA GLY A 249 -0.44 -18.89 3.55
C GLY A 249 1.03 -19.20 3.86
N ALA A 250 1.46 -19.01 5.12
CA ALA A 250 2.71 -19.58 5.65
C ALA A 250 2.48 -21.04 6.10
#